data_709c0219c86cf2cfacfb261289d011d9
#
_entry.id   709c0219c86cf2cfacfb261289d011d9
#
_cell.length_a   1.000
_cell.length_b   1.000
_cell.length_c   1.000
_cell.angle_alpha   90.00
_cell.angle_beta   90.00
_cell.angle_gamma   90.00
#
_symmetry.space_group_name_H-M   'P 1'
#
loop_
_entity.id
_entity.type
_entity.pdbx_description
1 polymer ?
#
loop_
_entity_poly.entity_id
_entity_poly.type
_entity_poly.pdbx_seq_one_letter_code
_entity_poly.pdbx_strand_id
1 'polypeptide(L)'
;MSIIRFAFLACATLFSIHAAEQHLNVFIWSEYLPQDVAQEFEKRFACKLVIDVYEDAESMLAKVQGGGAYDIVVPPDYMVAAMVKEKLLTPLRLTNIPNFKNLDPKFRNPPFDPENKYTIAYQWGTVGVYARRKEGETLDESWSLFFDPQNQPGPIVLINSMRDLVGAALKYRGQTLNSTDTKQLKEVRDLLVDAKKRSVGFASSVAGKNKVLEKSARAAIVYSGEAGRGMEQDKETYYFIPKEGSQIWVDNLVILAKAPHRDLAEKFINFVLEPEIGAKISNYTQFTTPNAAAKKLIDPELLKNEAIYPGEETLKKLEFLKDLGRDTKLYDQLWTSIKSR
;
A
#
# COMPACT_ATOMS: atom_id res chain seq x y z
N MET A 1 -27.69 -20.01 -81.62
CA MET A 1 -27.53 -18.85 -80.69
C MET A 1 -27.62 -19.39 -79.30
N SER A 2 -26.44 -19.65 -78.70
CA SER A 2 -26.31 -20.15 -77.28
C SER A 2 -25.95 -18.98 -76.40
N ILE A 3 -26.78 -18.72 -75.39
CA ILE A 3 -26.56 -17.68 -74.37
C ILE A 3 -25.84 -18.32 -73.16
N ILE A 4 -24.61 -17.96 -73.01
CA ILE A 4 -23.79 -18.37 -71.82
C ILE A 4 -24.15 -17.37 -70.72
N ARG A 5 -24.74 -17.87 -69.58
CA ARG A 5 -24.94 -17.10 -68.34
C ARG A 5 -23.71 -17.26 -67.44
N PHE A 6 -22.98 -16.18 -67.27
CA PHE A 6 -21.95 -16.07 -66.26
C PHE A 6 -22.60 -15.84 -64.87
N ALA A 7 -22.45 -16.78 -63.95
CA ALA A 7 -22.79 -16.58 -62.57
C ALA A 7 -21.59 -15.97 -61.82
N PHE A 8 -21.72 -14.74 -61.37
CA PHE A 8 -20.75 -14.09 -60.49
C PHE A 8 -20.94 -14.62 -59.06
N LEU A 9 -20.03 -15.44 -58.59
CA LEU A 9 -19.98 -15.88 -57.20
C LEU A 9 -19.27 -14.78 -56.38
N ALA A 10 -20.02 -13.97 -55.65
CA ALA A 10 -19.47 -12.99 -54.71
C ALA A 10 -18.97 -13.73 -53.46
N CYS A 11 -17.66 -13.89 -53.35
CA CYS A 11 -17.01 -14.42 -52.15
C CYS A 11 -16.92 -13.31 -51.10
N ALA A 12 -17.87 -13.28 -50.14
CA ALA A 12 -17.83 -12.38 -49.00
C ALA A 12 -16.74 -12.89 -48.01
N THR A 13 -15.55 -12.31 -48.07
CA THR A 13 -14.50 -12.51 -47.06
C THR A 13 -14.92 -11.82 -45.80
N LEU A 14 -15.36 -12.57 -44.80
CA LEU A 14 -15.54 -12.13 -43.42
C LEU A 14 -14.15 -11.80 -42.86
N PHE A 15 -13.75 -10.55 -42.88
CA PHE A 15 -12.64 -10.06 -42.06
C PHE A 15 -13.06 -10.11 -40.60
N SER A 16 -12.66 -11.14 -39.88
CA SER A 16 -12.70 -11.14 -38.42
C SER A 16 -11.72 -10.06 -37.96
N ILE A 17 -12.22 -8.89 -37.62
CA ILE A 17 -11.48 -7.86 -36.92
C ILE A 17 -11.19 -8.46 -35.52
N HIS A 18 -10.04 -9.05 -35.34
CA HIS A 18 -9.52 -9.30 -33.99
C HIS A 18 -9.27 -7.93 -33.38
N ALA A 19 -10.20 -7.47 -32.53
CA ALA A 19 -9.93 -6.34 -31.67
C ALA A 19 -8.66 -6.71 -30.86
N ALA A 20 -7.64 -5.85 -30.93
CA ALA A 20 -6.44 -6.05 -30.13
C ALA A 20 -6.87 -6.19 -28.65
N GLU A 21 -6.38 -7.22 -27.99
CA GLU A 21 -6.69 -7.47 -26.58
C GLU A 21 -6.31 -6.22 -25.77
N GLN A 22 -7.28 -5.63 -25.08
CA GLN A 22 -7.03 -4.45 -24.26
C GLN A 22 -6.22 -4.85 -23.02
N HIS A 23 -5.19 -4.09 -22.71
CA HIS A 23 -4.38 -4.28 -21.53
C HIS A 23 -4.60 -3.13 -20.54
N LEU A 24 -4.57 -3.42 -19.24
CA LEU A 24 -4.50 -2.42 -18.19
C LEU A 24 -3.23 -2.65 -17.38
N ASN A 25 -2.33 -1.69 -17.39
CA ASN A 25 -1.05 -1.77 -16.70
C ASN A 25 -1.19 -1.17 -15.30
N VAL A 26 -1.08 -2.00 -14.28
CA VAL A 26 -1.26 -1.62 -12.88
C VAL A 26 0.05 -1.79 -12.13
N PHE A 27 0.54 -0.72 -11.50
CA PHE A 27 1.72 -0.73 -10.64
C PHE A 27 1.29 -0.58 -9.19
N ILE A 28 1.43 -1.64 -8.41
CA ILE A 28 0.78 -1.81 -7.12
C ILE A 28 1.75 -2.45 -6.11
N TRP A 29 1.46 -2.34 -4.82
CA TRP A 29 2.17 -3.06 -3.77
C TRP A 29 2.07 -4.58 -3.96
N SER A 30 3.09 -5.34 -3.55
CA SER A 30 3.02 -6.79 -3.61
C SER A 30 1.90 -7.34 -2.69
N GLU A 31 1.30 -8.48 -3.08
CA GLU A 31 0.19 -9.13 -2.36
C GLU A 31 -1.04 -8.23 -2.09
N TYR A 32 -1.31 -7.23 -2.94
CA TYR A 32 -2.29 -6.18 -2.68
C TYR A 32 -3.58 -6.27 -3.51
N LEU A 33 -3.63 -7.19 -4.48
CA LEU A 33 -4.81 -7.51 -5.29
C LEU A 33 -4.97 -9.04 -5.38
N PRO A 34 -6.11 -9.62 -4.93
CA PRO A 34 -6.38 -11.04 -5.06
C PRO A 34 -6.43 -11.47 -6.52
N GLN A 35 -5.90 -12.66 -6.81
CA GLN A 35 -5.86 -13.19 -8.18
C GLN A 35 -7.26 -13.42 -8.76
N ASP A 36 -8.20 -13.90 -7.95
CA ASP A 36 -9.60 -14.11 -8.37
C ASP A 36 -10.30 -12.79 -8.72
N VAL A 37 -10.02 -11.70 -7.99
CA VAL A 37 -10.51 -10.35 -8.28
C VAL A 37 -9.92 -9.85 -9.60
N ALA A 38 -8.62 -10.07 -9.84
CA ALA A 38 -7.97 -9.72 -11.09
C ALA A 38 -8.61 -10.47 -12.28
N GLN A 39 -8.80 -11.78 -12.16
CA GLN A 39 -9.44 -12.62 -13.19
C GLN A 39 -10.91 -12.24 -13.41
N GLU A 40 -11.65 -11.86 -12.37
CA GLU A 40 -13.02 -11.39 -12.49
C GLU A 40 -13.10 -10.10 -13.31
N PHE A 41 -12.18 -9.16 -13.07
CA PHE A 41 -12.07 -7.93 -13.87
C PHE A 41 -11.74 -8.24 -15.33
N GLU A 42 -10.71 -9.05 -15.60
CA GLU A 42 -10.32 -9.45 -16.96
C GLU A 42 -11.51 -10.05 -17.74
N LYS A 43 -12.22 -10.98 -17.11
CA LYS A 43 -13.39 -11.62 -17.72
C LYS A 43 -14.52 -10.63 -17.98
N ARG A 44 -14.81 -9.74 -17.03
CA ARG A 44 -15.93 -8.80 -17.10
C ARG A 44 -15.73 -7.73 -18.17
N PHE A 45 -14.48 -7.29 -18.37
CA PHE A 45 -14.15 -6.20 -19.28
C PHE A 45 -13.41 -6.65 -20.56
N ALA A 46 -13.28 -7.95 -20.78
CA ALA A 46 -12.60 -8.55 -21.94
C ALA A 46 -11.20 -7.94 -22.16
N CYS A 47 -10.37 -7.89 -21.11
CA CYS A 47 -9.04 -7.30 -21.12
C CYS A 47 -8.06 -8.16 -20.33
N LYS A 48 -6.76 -7.77 -20.36
CA LYS A 48 -5.71 -8.34 -19.51
C LYS A 48 -5.21 -7.31 -18.50
N LEU A 49 -5.03 -7.74 -17.25
CA LEU A 49 -4.30 -6.99 -16.24
C LEU A 49 -2.83 -7.36 -16.30
N VAL A 50 -1.99 -6.36 -16.55
CA VAL A 50 -0.53 -6.47 -16.44
C VAL A 50 -0.14 -5.83 -15.12
N ILE A 51 0.22 -6.65 -14.15
CA ILE A 51 0.51 -6.21 -12.79
C ILE A 51 2.01 -6.22 -12.57
N ASP A 52 2.58 -5.04 -12.32
CA ASP A 52 3.91 -4.86 -11.76
C ASP A 52 3.80 -4.55 -10.28
N VAL A 53 4.79 -4.98 -9.49
CA VAL A 53 4.79 -4.76 -8.04
C VAL A 53 5.99 -3.95 -7.57
N TYR A 54 5.82 -3.29 -6.43
CA TYR A 54 6.87 -2.59 -5.70
C TYR A 54 6.74 -2.83 -4.19
N GLU A 55 7.83 -2.57 -3.47
CA GLU A 55 7.97 -2.83 -2.03
C GLU A 55 8.26 -1.55 -1.22
N ASP A 56 8.54 -0.43 -1.91
CA ASP A 56 8.74 0.88 -1.30
C ASP A 56 8.25 2.01 -2.21
N ALA A 57 7.75 3.07 -1.60
CA ALA A 57 7.08 4.16 -2.29
C ALA A 57 8.05 5.07 -3.05
N GLU A 58 9.28 5.21 -2.60
CA GLU A 58 10.31 6.03 -3.23
C GLU A 58 10.76 5.39 -4.56
N SER A 59 10.98 4.08 -4.60
CA SER A 59 11.27 3.32 -5.82
C SER A 59 10.11 3.38 -6.82
N MET A 60 8.88 3.29 -6.34
CA MET A 60 7.68 3.47 -7.16
C MET A 60 7.68 4.84 -7.84
N LEU A 61 7.88 5.92 -7.07
CA LEU A 61 7.88 7.28 -7.61
C LEU A 61 9.00 7.48 -8.63
N ALA A 62 10.21 7.00 -8.34
CA ALA A 62 11.36 7.08 -9.27
C ALA A 62 11.06 6.37 -10.61
N LYS A 63 10.39 5.20 -10.57
CA LYS A 63 10.01 4.45 -11.77
C LYS A 63 8.94 5.19 -12.60
N VAL A 64 7.96 5.82 -11.93
CA VAL A 64 6.93 6.65 -12.58
C VAL A 64 7.56 7.88 -13.23
N GLN A 65 8.46 8.58 -12.53
CA GLN A 65 9.22 9.73 -13.05
C GLN A 65 10.10 9.34 -14.24
N GLY A 66 10.69 8.14 -14.21
CA GLY A 66 11.47 7.57 -15.30
C GLY A 66 10.67 7.18 -16.55
N GLY A 67 9.35 7.37 -16.54
CA GLY A 67 8.47 7.14 -17.70
C GLY A 67 7.94 5.71 -17.83
N GLY A 68 7.76 4.99 -16.72
CA GLY A 68 7.08 3.70 -16.72
C GLY A 68 5.68 3.79 -17.34
N ALA A 69 5.38 2.89 -18.28
CA ALA A 69 4.12 2.88 -19.02
C ALA A 69 3.00 2.20 -18.23
N TYR A 70 2.51 2.85 -17.18
CA TYR A 70 1.42 2.36 -16.36
C TYR A 70 0.16 3.20 -16.57
N ASP A 71 -1.01 2.56 -16.38
CA ASP A 71 -2.30 3.22 -16.36
C ASP A 71 -2.64 3.67 -14.92
N ILE A 72 -2.52 2.74 -13.98
CA ILE A 72 -2.84 2.93 -12.57
C ILE A 72 -1.58 2.71 -11.73
N VAL A 73 -1.42 3.56 -10.72
CA VAL A 73 -0.45 3.39 -9.63
C VAL A 73 -1.18 3.54 -8.30
N VAL A 74 -0.64 2.97 -7.22
CA VAL A 74 -1.27 2.97 -5.90
C VAL A 74 -0.37 3.64 -4.85
N PRO A 75 -0.12 4.97 -4.94
CA PRO A 75 0.73 5.69 -4.01
C PRO A 75 0.11 5.86 -2.63
N PRO A 76 0.93 5.93 -1.57
CA PRO A 76 0.49 6.40 -0.27
C PRO A 76 0.15 7.90 -0.30
N ASP A 77 -0.67 8.30 0.64
CA ASP A 77 -1.23 9.64 0.79
C ASP A 77 -0.18 10.77 0.70
N TYR A 78 0.94 10.64 1.40
CA TYR A 78 1.98 11.67 1.44
C TYR A 78 2.69 11.90 0.10
N MET A 79 2.64 10.94 -0.83
CA MET A 79 3.23 11.09 -2.17
C MET A 79 2.30 11.72 -3.19
N VAL A 80 0.99 11.66 -2.97
CA VAL A 80 0.00 12.20 -3.92
C VAL A 80 0.25 13.67 -4.21
N ALA A 81 0.49 14.49 -3.18
CA ALA A 81 0.73 15.92 -3.35
C ALA A 81 1.94 16.22 -4.25
N ALA A 82 3.04 15.47 -4.08
CA ALA A 82 4.22 15.57 -4.93
C ALA A 82 3.90 15.17 -6.38
N MET A 83 3.21 14.04 -6.58
CA MET A 83 2.81 13.57 -7.91
C MET A 83 1.89 14.55 -8.65
N VAL A 84 0.96 15.21 -7.95
CA VAL A 84 0.11 16.27 -8.51
C VAL A 84 0.94 17.48 -8.93
N LYS A 85 1.84 17.94 -8.05
CA LYS A 85 2.74 19.06 -8.31
C LYS A 85 3.65 18.84 -9.52
N GLU A 86 4.10 17.62 -9.71
CA GLU A 86 4.93 17.21 -10.84
C GLU A 86 4.10 16.87 -12.10
N LYS A 87 2.79 17.03 -12.05
CA LYS A 87 1.87 16.77 -13.17
C LYS A 87 1.94 15.31 -13.66
N LEU A 88 2.19 14.37 -12.76
CA LEU A 88 2.25 12.94 -13.07
C LEU A 88 0.86 12.29 -13.14
N LEU A 89 -0.19 12.95 -12.65
CA LEU A 89 -1.53 12.42 -12.53
C LEU A 89 -2.51 13.10 -13.49
N THR A 90 -3.53 12.36 -13.94
CA THR A 90 -4.67 12.90 -14.67
C THR A 90 -5.89 13.01 -13.76
N PRO A 91 -6.70 14.08 -13.87
CA PRO A 91 -7.93 14.20 -13.07
C PRO A 91 -8.90 13.06 -13.36
N LEU A 92 -9.52 12.51 -12.34
CA LEU A 92 -10.56 11.48 -12.46
C LEU A 92 -11.87 12.06 -13.02
N ARG A 93 -12.59 11.28 -13.80
CA ARG A 93 -13.97 11.57 -14.20
C ARG A 93 -14.92 10.80 -13.28
N LEU A 94 -15.30 11.41 -12.14
CA LEU A 94 -16.15 10.76 -11.14
C LEU A 94 -17.49 10.27 -11.70
N THR A 95 -17.98 10.83 -12.82
CA THR A 95 -19.13 10.34 -13.56
C THR A 95 -18.95 8.91 -14.08
N ASN A 96 -17.71 8.49 -14.34
CA ASN A 96 -17.35 7.14 -14.77
C ASN A 96 -17.09 6.19 -13.57
N ILE A 97 -17.16 6.71 -12.35
CA ILE A 97 -16.90 5.99 -11.12
C ILE A 97 -18.12 6.09 -10.17
N PRO A 98 -19.31 5.61 -10.59
CA PRO A 98 -20.53 5.75 -9.78
C PRO A 98 -20.45 5.07 -8.40
N ASN A 99 -19.57 4.08 -8.22
CA ASN A 99 -19.33 3.42 -6.94
C ASN A 99 -18.52 4.27 -5.95
N PHE A 100 -18.08 5.48 -6.34
CA PHE A 100 -17.52 6.48 -5.42
C PHE A 100 -18.44 6.75 -4.20
N LYS A 101 -19.75 6.64 -4.38
CA LYS A 101 -20.75 6.73 -3.32
C LYS A 101 -20.57 5.70 -2.19
N ASN A 102 -19.87 4.58 -2.44
CA ASN A 102 -19.61 3.52 -1.46
C ASN A 102 -18.43 3.86 -0.53
N LEU A 103 -17.60 4.86 -0.89
CA LEU A 103 -16.51 5.31 -0.07
C LEU A 103 -17.04 5.97 1.22
N ASP A 104 -16.46 5.62 2.36
CA ASP A 104 -16.78 6.24 3.66
C ASP A 104 -16.53 7.76 3.58
N PRO A 105 -17.45 8.62 4.05
CA PRO A 105 -17.29 10.07 3.97
C PRO A 105 -15.96 10.62 4.50
N LYS A 106 -15.36 9.96 5.51
CA LYS A 106 -14.06 10.37 6.07
C LYS A 106 -12.88 10.19 5.12
N PHE A 107 -13.01 9.38 4.06
CA PHE A 107 -12.01 9.21 3.01
C PHE A 107 -12.32 10.03 1.75
N ARG A 108 -13.35 10.88 1.79
CA ARG A 108 -13.67 11.82 0.72
C ARG A 108 -13.08 13.19 1.05
N ASN A 109 -12.69 13.92 0.01
CA ASN A 109 -12.07 15.25 0.14
C ASN A 109 -10.82 15.27 1.07
N PRO A 110 -9.84 14.36 0.88
CA PRO A 110 -8.66 14.38 1.71
C PRO A 110 -7.89 15.70 1.54
N PRO A 111 -7.18 16.18 2.56
CA PRO A 111 -6.47 17.47 2.50
C PRO A 111 -5.43 17.56 1.38
N PHE A 112 -4.85 16.43 0.96
CA PHE A 112 -3.87 16.34 -0.12
C PHE A 112 -4.48 16.29 -1.53
N ASP A 113 -5.80 16.03 -1.64
CA ASP A 113 -6.53 16.01 -2.93
C ASP A 113 -7.99 16.46 -2.72
N PRO A 114 -8.24 17.78 -2.61
CA PRO A 114 -9.58 18.31 -2.49
C PRO A 114 -10.49 17.84 -3.63
N GLU A 115 -11.75 17.52 -3.29
CA GLU A 115 -12.78 17.02 -4.22
C GLU A 115 -12.49 15.66 -4.85
N ASN A 116 -11.48 14.91 -4.34
CA ASN A 116 -11.04 13.65 -4.95
C ASN A 116 -10.77 13.79 -6.46
N LYS A 117 -10.08 14.86 -6.82
CA LYS A 117 -9.79 15.19 -8.21
C LYS A 117 -8.87 14.17 -8.87
N TYR A 118 -7.96 13.55 -8.11
CA TYR A 118 -6.94 12.64 -8.64
C TYR A 118 -6.95 11.28 -7.97
N THR A 119 -7.55 11.13 -6.78
CA THR A 119 -7.38 9.95 -5.93
C THR A 119 -8.70 9.30 -5.53
N ILE A 120 -8.65 7.99 -5.42
CA ILE A 120 -9.67 7.20 -4.72
C ILE A 120 -8.94 6.36 -3.66
N ALA A 121 -9.31 6.51 -2.40
CA ALA A 121 -8.77 5.67 -1.33
C ALA A 121 -9.06 4.19 -1.61
N TYR A 122 -8.03 3.36 -1.52
CA TYR A 122 -8.08 1.94 -1.86
C TYR A 122 -8.05 1.05 -0.62
N GLN A 123 -7.02 1.19 0.20
CA GLN A 123 -6.87 0.53 1.49
C GLN A 123 -6.17 1.47 2.47
N TRP A 124 -6.29 1.20 3.76
CA TRP A 124 -5.57 1.91 4.79
C TRP A 124 -5.11 0.96 5.90
N GLY A 125 -4.13 1.38 6.66
CA GLY A 125 -3.59 0.58 7.74
C GLY A 125 -2.62 1.35 8.61
N THR A 126 -1.87 0.61 9.42
CA THR A 126 -0.92 1.15 10.38
C THR A 126 0.45 0.48 10.24
N VAL A 127 1.49 1.16 10.69
CA VAL A 127 2.81 0.58 10.91
C VAL A 127 2.90 0.12 12.36
N GLY A 128 3.43 -1.06 12.60
CA GLY A 128 3.58 -1.57 13.97
C GLY A 128 4.57 -2.71 14.07
N VAL A 129 4.47 -3.44 15.15
CA VAL A 129 5.36 -4.54 15.48
C VAL A 129 4.64 -5.86 15.34
N TYR A 130 5.15 -6.72 14.49
CA TYR A 130 4.76 -8.11 14.40
C TYR A 130 5.80 -8.98 15.09
N ALA A 131 5.37 -9.74 16.09
CA ALA A 131 6.26 -10.48 16.95
C ALA A 131 5.73 -11.89 17.24
N ARG A 132 6.64 -12.79 17.58
CA ARG A 132 6.31 -14.13 18.07
C ARG A 132 6.26 -14.16 19.58
N ARG A 133 5.27 -14.81 20.16
CA ARG A 133 5.18 -15.09 21.60
C ARG A 133 6.18 -16.17 22.02
N LYS A 134 6.62 -16.12 23.25
CA LYS A 134 7.24 -17.23 23.95
C LYS A 134 6.45 -17.48 25.22
N GLU A 135 6.37 -18.74 25.63
CA GLU A 135 5.67 -19.12 26.85
C GLU A 135 6.29 -18.39 28.07
N GLY A 136 5.43 -17.80 28.88
CA GLY A 136 5.83 -17.07 30.09
C GLY A 136 6.46 -15.68 29.84
N GLU A 137 6.54 -15.20 28.59
CA GLU A 137 7.11 -13.88 28.24
C GLU A 137 6.03 -12.91 27.80
N THR A 138 6.06 -11.70 28.35
CA THR A 138 5.28 -10.55 27.89
C THR A 138 6.25 -9.51 27.36
N LEU A 139 6.15 -9.16 26.08
CA LEU A 139 6.94 -8.08 25.50
C LEU A 139 6.33 -6.73 25.89
N ASP A 140 7.16 -5.74 26.11
CA ASP A 140 6.71 -4.35 26.21
C ASP A 140 6.21 -3.89 24.82
N GLU A 141 4.95 -3.47 24.70
CA GLU A 141 4.35 -3.00 23.45
C GLU A 141 4.87 -1.61 23.08
N SER A 142 6.16 -1.51 22.80
CA SER A 142 6.93 -0.30 22.61
C SER A 142 7.90 -0.43 21.45
N TRP A 143 8.24 0.69 20.83
CA TRP A 143 9.36 0.78 19.89
C TRP A 143 10.71 0.47 20.53
N SER A 144 10.79 0.43 21.88
CA SER A 144 11.99 0.05 22.60
C SER A 144 12.53 -1.33 22.19
N LEU A 145 11.66 -2.25 21.74
CA LEU A 145 12.08 -3.58 21.25
C LEU A 145 13.09 -3.50 20.09
N PHE A 146 13.12 -2.40 19.37
CA PHE A 146 14.03 -2.15 18.23
C PHE A 146 15.16 -1.20 18.60
N PHE A 147 14.86 -0.23 19.47
CA PHE A 147 15.75 0.93 19.68
C PHE A 147 16.46 0.94 21.05
N ASP A 148 16.07 0.07 21.98
CA ASP A 148 16.78 -0.14 23.24
C ASP A 148 17.42 -1.54 23.27
N PRO A 149 18.76 -1.64 23.33
CA PRO A 149 19.44 -2.94 23.39
C PRO A 149 18.99 -3.83 24.56
N GLN A 150 18.55 -3.23 25.68
CA GLN A 150 18.14 -3.97 26.88
C GLN A 150 16.76 -4.62 26.72
N ASN A 151 15.91 -4.05 25.86
CA ASN A 151 14.55 -4.52 25.61
C ASN A 151 14.42 -5.37 24.34
N GLN A 152 15.52 -5.58 23.61
CA GLN A 152 15.48 -6.35 22.37
C GLN A 152 15.14 -7.83 22.64
N PRO A 153 14.06 -8.37 22.05
CA PRO A 153 13.54 -9.70 22.41
C PRO A 153 14.32 -10.87 21.77
N GLY A 154 15.28 -10.57 20.92
CA GLY A 154 16.06 -11.50 20.09
C GLY A 154 16.38 -10.91 18.74
N PRO A 155 16.58 -11.70 17.67
CA PRO A 155 16.81 -11.17 16.33
C PRO A 155 15.62 -10.33 15.84
N ILE A 156 15.88 -9.10 15.37
CA ILE A 156 14.88 -8.16 14.89
C ILE A 156 15.08 -7.81 13.40
N VAL A 157 14.01 -7.48 12.70
CA VAL A 157 14.03 -7.02 11.30
C VAL A 157 13.56 -5.58 11.22
N LEU A 158 14.36 -4.73 10.62
CA LEU A 158 14.01 -3.34 10.36
C LEU A 158 13.27 -3.24 9.00
N ILE A 159 12.20 -2.46 8.94
CA ILE A 159 11.50 -2.22 7.68
C ILE A 159 12.39 -1.44 6.70
N ASN A 160 12.42 -1.86 5.45
CA ASN A 160 13.17 -1.19 4.38
C ASN A 160 12.35 -0.06 3.72
N SER A 161 11.77 0.77 4.53
CA SER A 161 11.07 1.99 4.13
C SER A 161 11.63 3.16 4.94
N MET A 162 12.12 4.17 4.25
CA MET A 162 12.80 5.31 4.86
C MET A 162 11.89 6.06 5.82
N ARG A 163 10.72 6.45 5.35
CA ARG A 163 9.79 7.28 6.14
C ARG A 163 9.21 6.51 7.32
N ASP A 164 8.91 5.23 7.15
CA ASP A 164 8.34 4.39 8.22
C ASP A 164 9.35 4.11 9.31
N LEU A 165 10.58 3.73 8.95
CA LEU A 165 11.61 3.41 9.94
C LEU A 165 12.08 4.65 10.71
N VAL A 166 12.32 5.76 10.00
CA VAL A 166 12.68 7.03 10.64
C VAL A 166 11.53 7.52 11.52
N GLY A 167 10.29 7.38 11.05
CA GLY A 167 9.08 7.70 11.80
C GLY A 167 8.94 6.91 13.09
N ALA A 168 9.17 5.59 13.06
CA ALA A 168 9.17 4.74 14.25
C ALA A 168 10.22 5.20 15.30
N ALA A 169 11.42 5.55 14.84
CA ALA A 169 12.48 6.06 15.72
C ALA A 169 12.17 7.45 16.29
N LEU A 170 11.53 8.33 15.50
CA LEU A 170 11.03 9.63 15.97
C LEU A 170 9.94 9.44 17.04
N LYS A 171 8.98 8.52 16.83
CA LYS A 171 7.96 8.19 17.84
C LYS A 171 8.56 7.66 19.12
N TYR A 172 9.53 6.77 19.04
CA TYR A 172 10.26 6.30 20.22
C TYR A 172 10.89 7.44 21.04
N ARG A 173 11.30 8.53 20.37
CA ARG A 173 11.81 9.76 21.01
C ARG A 173 10.72 10.76 21.41
N GLY A 174 9.42 10.41 21.29
CA GLY A 174 8.31 11.30 21.60
C GLY A 174 8.13 12.45 20.62
N GLN A 175 8.62 12.30 19.39
CA GLN A 175 8.63 13.33 18.35
C GLN A 175 7.56 13.04 17.28
N THR A 176 7.21 14.04 16.47
CA THR A 176 6.34 13.84 15.32
C THR A 176 7.04 13.05 14.21
N LEU A 177 6.30 12.21 13.47
CA LEU A 177 6.79 11.48 12.29
C LEU A 177 7.36 12.40 11.20
N ASN A 178 7.00 13.67 11.22
CA ASN A 178 7.27 14.64 10.18
C ASN A 178 8.33 15.68 10.60
N SER A 179 9.12 15.38 11.63
CA SER A 179 10.16 16.31 12.10
C SER A 179 11.20 16.59 11.03
N THR A 180 11.50 17.87 10.81
CA THR A 180 12.61 18.36 9.97
C THR A 180 13.73 19.00 10.81
N ASP A 181 13.64 18.86 12.13
CA ASP A 181 14.68 19.34 13.04
C ASP A 181 15.95 18.50 12.88
N THR A 182 17.04 19.15 12.48
CA THR A 182 18.31 18.50 12.15
C THR A 182 18.98 17.83 13.37
N LYS A 183 18.73 18.33 14.59
CA LYS A 183 19.24 17.73 15.82
C LYS A 183 18.50 16.42 16.11
N GLN A 184 17.16 16.44 16.02
CA GLN A 184 16.34 15.24 16.20
C GLN A 184 16.68 14.20 15.14
N LEU A 185 16.82 14.58 13.88
CA LEU A 185 17.20 13.67 12.79
C LEU A 185 18.60 13.07 12.99
N LYS A 186 19.56 13.83 13.56
CA LYS A 186 20.88 13.28 13.91
C LYS A 186 20.79 12.25 15.03
N GLU A 187 20.04 12.53 16.09
CA GLU A 187 19.81 11.57 17.19
C GLU A 187 19.15 10.28 16.69
N VAL A 188 18.14 10.39 15.84
CA VAL A 188 17.46 9.26 15.21
C VAL A 188 18.40 8.47 14.29
N ARG A 189 19.26 9.15 13.51
CA ARG A 189 20.28 8.48 12.70
C ARG A 189 21.18 7.57 13.55
N ASP A 190 21.71 8.10 14.64
CA ASP A 190 22.63 7.38 15.50
C ASP A 190 21.94 6.17 16.15
N LEU A 191 20.67 6.33 16.56
CA LEU A 191 19.81 5.27 17.05
C LEU A 191 19.57 4.17 16.00
N LEU A 192 19.29 4.54 14.76
CA LEU A 192 19.04 3.60 13.67
C LEU A 192 20.31 2.87 13.21
N VAL A 193 21.46 3.52 13.25
CA VAL A 193 22.76 2.89 12.98
C VAL A 193 23.06 1.83 14.04
N ASP A 194 22.76 2.09 15.32
CA ASP A 194 22.90 1.10 16.37
C ASP A 194 21.90 -0.07 16.21
N ALA A 195 20.63 0.22 15.98
CA ALA A 195 19.62 -0.79 15.74
C ALA A 195 19.95 -1.68 14.53
N LYS A 196 20.49 -1.11 13.44
CA LYS A 196 20.96 -1.87 12.28
C LYS A 196 22.01 -2.91 12.64
N LYS A 197 23.01 -2.55 13.46
CA LYS A 197 24.08 -3.48 13.89
C LYS A 197 23.56 -4.68 14.67
N ARG A 198 22.43 -4.51 15.36
CA ARG A 198 21.79 -5.52 16.21
C ARG A 198 20.69 -6.29 15.46
N SER A 199 20.30 -5.85 14.28
CA SER A 199 19.24 -6.47 13.47
C SER A 199 19.79 -7.57 12.55
N VAL A 200 18.91 -8.43 12.07
CA VAL A 200 19.22 -9.35 10.96
C VAL A 200 19.20 -8.64 9.60
N GLY A 201 18.96 -7.33 9.59
CA GLY A 201 18.97 -6.46 8.41
C GLY A 201 17.64 -5.80 8.10
N PHE A 202 17.60 -5.19 6.93
CA PHE A 202 16.41 -4.56 6.39
C PHE A 202 15.62 -5.55 5.53
N ALA A 203 14.29 -5.45 5.58
CA ALA A 203 13.41 -6.23 4.72
C ALA A 203 12.14 -5.41 4.38
N SER A 204 11.46 -5.75 3.27
CA SER A 204 10.10 -5.27 3.05
C SER A 204 9.16 -5.81 4.14
N SER A 205 7.97 -5.23 4.27
CA SER A 205 6.98 -5.68 5.25
C SER A 205 6.65 -7.16 5.09
N VAL A 206 6.41 -7.61 3.84
CA VAL A 206 6.15 -9.02 3.51
C VAL A 206 7.31 -9.93 3.95
N ALA A 207 8.55 -9.58 3.58
CA ALA A 207 9.71 -10.35 3.93
C ALA A 207 9.99 -10.34 5.45
N GLY A 208 9.73 -9.22 6.13
CA GLY A 208 9.81 -9.10 7.58
C GLY A 208 8.85 -10.05 8.29
N LYS A 209 7.58 -10.07 7.89
CA LYS A 209 6.57 -11.05 8.35
C LYS A 209 7.07 -12.48 8.17
N ASN A 210 7.56 -12.82 6.98
CA ASN A 210 8.01 -14.18 6.68
C ASN A 210 9.18 -14.61 7.58
N LYS A 211 10.14 -13.71 7.87
CA LYS A 211 11.25 -14.00 8.80
C LYS A 211 10.78 -14.33 10.22
N VAL A 212 9.69 -13.71 10.69
CA VAL A 212 9.08 -14.04 11.99
C VAL A 212 8.37 -15.40 11.93
N LEU A 213 7.62 -15.69 10.85
CA LEU A 213 6.97 -16.99 10.63
C LEU A 213 7.99 -18.13 10.56
N GLU A 214 9.08 -17.95 9.86
CA GLU A 214 10.21 -18.90 9.72
C GLU A 214 11.07 -19.02 10.99
N LYS A 215 10.77 -18.25 12.04
CA LYS A 215 11.50 -18.21 13.31
C LYS A 215 12.96 -17.71 13.18
N SER A 216 13.32 -17.12 12.04
CA SER A 216 14.63 -16.48 11.81
C SER A 216 14.71 -15.08 12.43
N ALA A 217 13.57 -14.50 12.78
CA ALA A 217 13.45 -13.28 13.57
C ALA A 217 12.41 -13.43 14.67
N ARG A 218 12.60 -12.65 15.76
CA ARG A 218 11.67 -12.58 16.89
C ARG A 218 10.60 -11.52 16.67
N ALA A 219 10.98 -10.40 16.08
CA ALA A 219 10.10 -9.29 15.78
C ALA A 219 10.50 -8.57 14.49
N ALA A 220 9.53 -7.99 13.80
CA ALA A 220 9.71 -7.19 12.62
C ALA A 220 8.80 -5.96 12.66
N ILE A 221 9.26 -4.85 12.10
CA ILE A 221 8.40 -3.69 11.80
C ILE A 221 7.69 -3.99 10.48
N VAL A 222 6.35 -4.00 10.51
CA VAL A 222 5.52 -4.37 9.35
C VAL A 222 4.24 -3.52 9.29
N TYR A 223 3.50 -3.63 8.20
CA TYR A 223 2.15 -3.07 8.09
C TYR A 223 1.11 -4.04 8.66
N SER A 224 0.00 -3.48 9.14
CA SER A 224 -1.05 -4.24 9.83
C SER A 224 -1.62 -5.43 9.04
N GLY A 225 -1.83 -5.30 7.72
CA GLY A 225 -2.39 -6.38 6.91
C GLY A 225 -1.44 -7.57 6.75
N GLU A 226 -0.12 -7.33 6.54
CA GLU A 226 0.86 -8.42 6.55
C GLU A 226 0.87 -9.13 7.88
N ALA A 227 0.81 -8.37 8.98
CA ALA A 227 0.70 -8.97 10.31
C ALA A 227 -0.58 -9.79 10.47
N GLY A 228 -1.72 -9.30 9.96
CA GLY A 228 -2.99 -10.01 9.94
C GLY A 228 -2.84 -11.38 9.28
N ARG A 229 -2.31 -11.41 8.06
CA ARG A 229 -2.04 -12.68 7.34
C ARG A 229 -1.05 -13.58 8.08
N GLY A 230 -0.06 -13.00 8.76
CA GLY A 230 0.88 -13.74 9.59
C GLY A 230 0.20 -14.42 10.79
N MET A 231 -0.68 -13.69 11.49
CA MET A 231 -1.46 -14.20 12.63
C MET A 231 -2.47 -15.29 12.23
N GLU A 232 -2.96 -15.28 10.98
CA GLU A 232 -3.78 -16.37 10.46
C GLU A 232 -2.97 -17.65 10.27
N GLN A 233 -1.74 -17.54 9.78
CA GLN A 233 -0.84 -18.65 9.52
C GLN A 233 -0.24 -19.25 10.80
N ASP A 234 0.02 -18.43 11.81
CA ASP A 234 0.66 -18.86 13.06
C ASP A 234 0.11 -18.09 14.27
N LYS A 235 -0.69 -18.79 15.08
CA LYS A 235 -1.36 -18.23 16.27
C LYS A 235 -0.41 -17.90 17.44
N GLU A 236 0.86 -18.30 17.36
CA GLU A 236 1.90 -17.87 18.31
C GLU A 236 2.41 -16.47 17.99
N THR A 237 1.97 -15.86 16.90
CA THR A 237 2.34 -14.50 16.51
C THR A 237 1.24 -13.49 16.85
N TYR A 238 1.62 -12.23 16.96
CA TYR A 238 0.70 -11.14 17.23
C TYR A 238 1.25 -9.82 16.69
N TYR A 239 0.37 -8.87 16.53
CA TYR A 239 0.71 -7.51 16.11
C TYR A 239 0.22 -6.51 17.14
N PHE A 240 0.97 -5.46 17.35
CA PHE A 240 0.56 -4.33 18.16
C PHE A 240 1.08 -3.01 17.59
N ILE A 241 0.32 -1.96 17.87
CA ILE A 241 0.73 -0.58 17.64
C ILE A 241 1.43 -0.10 18.91
N PRO A 242 2.72 0.32 18.83
CA PRO A 242 3.47 0.71 20.01
C PRO A 242 2.84 1.86 20.80
N LYS A 243 3.01 1.84 22.12
CA LYS A 243 2.40 2.79 23.07
C LYS A 243 2.76 4.25 22.81
N GLU A 244 3.93 4.50 22.21
CA GLU A 244 4.39 5.83 21.79
C GLU A 244 3.64 6.39 20.59
N GLY A 245 2.78 5.57 19.99
CA GLY A 245 2.09 5.87 18.74
C GLY A 245 2.86 5.44 17.50
N SER A 246 2.24 5.58 16.35
CA SER A 246 2.78 5.12 15.08
C SER A 246 2.20 5.88 13.91
N GLN A 247 2.48 5.39 12.70
CA GLN A 247 1.92 5.89 11.46
C GLN A 247 0.58 5.21 11.15
N ILE A 248 -0.36 6.01 10.67
CA ILE A 248 -1.51 5.60 9.86
C ILE A 248 -1.30 6.08 8.44
N TRP A 249 -1.69 5.28 7.45
CA TRP A 249 -1.55 5.60 6.03
C TRP A 249 -2.80 5.21 5.26
N VAL A 250 -3.00 5.89 4.12
CA VAL A 250 -4.04 5.58 3.13
C VAL A 250 -3.39 5.46 1.77
N ASP A 251 -3.52 4.30 1.15
CA ASP A 251 -3.11 4.11 -0.23
C ASP A 251 -4.24 4.48 -1.19
N ASN A 252 -3.87 5.06 -2.32
CA ASN A 252 -4.79 5.67 -3.24
C ASN A 252 -4.63 5.12 -4.66
N LEU A 253 -5.72 4.80 -5.30
CA LEU A 253 -5.74 4.54 -6.74
C LEU A 253 -5.65 5.88 -7.48
N VAL A 254 -4.64 6.02 -8.34
CA VAL A 254 -4.44 7.18 -9.21
C VAL A 254 -4.22 6.74 -10.65
N ILE A 255 -4.61 7.59 -11.61
CA ILE A 255 -4.36 7.37 -13.03
C ILE A 255 -3.23 8.28 -13.47
N LEU A 256 -2.19 7.72 -14.12
CA LEU A 256 -1.07 8.51 -14.61
C LEU A 256 -1.47 9.45 -15.75
N ALA A 257 -0.79 10.58 -15.87
CA ALA A 257 -1.05 11.58 -16.91
C ALA A 257 -0.85 11.04 -18.32
N LYS A 258 0.03 10.04 -18.48
CA LYS A 258 0.32 9.37 -19.75
C LYS A 258 -0.32 7.99 -19.88
N ALA A 259 -1.33 7.68 -19.05
CA ALA A 259 -2.04 6.41 -19.09
C ALA A 259 -2.64 6.13 -20.47
N PRO A 260 -2.24 5.05 -21.15
CA PRO A 260 -2.76 4.74 -22.49
C PRO A 260 -4.21 4.28 -22.46
N HIS A 261 -4.70 3.72 -21.33
CA HIS A 261 -6.03 3.10 -21.25
C HIS A 261 -6.90 3.72 -20.14
N ARG A 262 -6.99 5.06 -20.13
CA ARG A 262 -7.70 5.82 -19.09
C ARG A 262 -9.12 5.31 -18.82
N ASP A 263 -9.91 5.01 -19.85
CA ASP A 263 -11.30 4.56 -19.68
C ASP A 263 -11.36 3.20 -18.97
N LEU A 264 -10.43 2.30 -19.27
CA LEU A 264 -10.33 1.01 -18.61
C LEU A 264 -9.83 1.16 -17.17
N ALA A 265 -8.94 2.13 -16.92
CA ALA A 265 -8.47 2.47 -15.58
C ALA A 265 -9.61 2.98 -14.68
N GLU A 266 -10.48 3.86 -15.19
CA GLU A 266 -11.66 4.33 -14.46
C GLU A 266 -12.67 3.19 -14.21
N LYS A 267 -12.83 2.25 -15.14
CA LYS A 267 -13.62 1.02 -14.93
C LYS A 267 -13.03 0.14 -13.82
N PHE A 268 -11.70 0.00 -13.77
CA PHE A 268 -11.04 -0.75 -12.70
C PHE A 268 -11.27 -0.10 -11.33
N ILE A 269 -11.09 1.22 -11.24
CA ILE A 269 -11.34 1.97 -10.01
C ILE A 269 -12.82 1.79 -9.57
N ASN A 270 -13.76 1.89 -10.51
CA ASN A 270 -15.17 1.68 -10.18
C ASN A 270 -15.47 0.24 -9.74
N PHE A 271 -14.83 -0.75 -10.37
CA PHE A 271 -14.99 -2.17 -10.05
C PHE A 271 -14.50 -2.50 -8.63
N VAL A 272 -13.31 -2.03 -8.22
CA VAL A 272 -12.80 -2.31 -6.88
C VAL A 272 -13.60 -1.61 -5.77
N LEU A 273 -14.41 -0.62 -6.11
CA LEU A 273 -15.35 0.04 -5.21
C LEU A 273 -16.71 -0.68 -5.11
N GLU A 274 -16.94 -1.76 -5.84
CA GLU A 274 -18.12 -2.62 -5.61
C GLU A 274 -18.02 -3.23 -4.20
N PRO A 275 -19.11 -3.31 -3.43
CA PRO A 275 -19.06 -3.80 -2.05
C PRO A 275 -18.45 -5.20 -1.93
N GLU A 276 -18.86 -6.12 -2.78
CA GLU A 276 -18.40 -7.51 -2.82
C GLU A 276 -16.92 -7.61 -3.16
N ILE A 277 -16.46 -6.80 -4.13
CA ILE A 277 -15.06 -6.76 -4.55
C ILE A 277 -14.19 -6.13 -3.46
N GLY A 278 -14.62 -4.99 -2.89
CA GLY A 278 -13.92 -4.35 -1.77
C GLY A 278 -13.78 -5.26 -0.55
N ALA A 279 -14.81 -6.06 -0.25
CA ALA A 279 -14.76 -7.04 0.84
C ALA A 279 -13.80 -8.19 0.53
N LYS A 280 -13.81 -8.77 -0.69
CA LYS A 280 -12.84 -9.79 -1.12
C LYS A 280 -11.40 -9.28 -0.97
N ILE A 281 -11.13 -8.04 -1.41
CA ILE A 281 -9.81 -7.41 -1.30
C ILE A 281 -9.40 -7.30 0.17
N SER A 282 -10.25 -6.74 1.04
CA SER A 282 -9.94 -6.55 2.46
C SER A 282 -9.75 -7.89 3.20
N ASN A 283 -10.59 -8.88 2.95
CA ASN A 283 -10.46 -10.20 3.55
C ASN A 283 -9.16 -10.92 3.14
N TYR A 284 -8.72 -10.75 1.88
CA TYR A 284 -7.47 -11.33 1.39
C TYR A 284 -6.25 -10.60 1.94
N THR A 285 -6.24 -9.28 1.84
CA THR A 285 -5.07 -8.46 2.22
C THR A 285 -4.95 -8.27 3.72
N GLN A 286 -6.03 -8.49 4.47
CA GLN A 286 -6.17 -8.19 5.89
C GLN A 286 -5.97 -6.70 6.21
N PHE A 287 -6.05 -5.83 5.20
CA PHE A 287 -6.04 -4.38 5.39
C PHE A 287 -7.45 -3.82 5.53
N THR A 288 -7.53 -2.68 6.19
CA THR A 288 -8.78 -1.98 6.44
C THR A 288 -9.30 -1.34 5.16
N THR A 289 -10.58 -1.54 4.85
CA THR A 289 -11.21 -0.94 3.68
C THR A 289 -11.75 0.45 3.97
N PRO A 290 -11.56 1.42 3.05
CA PRO A 290 -12.26 2.70 3.09
C PRO A 290 -13.69 2.62 2.50
N ASN A 291 -14.11 1.48 1.97
CA ASN A 291 -15.42 1.25 1.37
C ASN A 291 -16.44 0.91 2.47
N ALA A 292 -17.29 1.88 2.83
CA ALA A 292 -18.30 1.70 3.87
C ALA A 292 -19.34 0.62 3.55
N ALA A 293 -19.67 0.44 2.27
CA ALA A 293 -20.63 -0.58 1.85
C ALA A 293 -20.03 -1.99 1.94
N ALA A 294 -18.73 -2.15 1.70
CA ALA A 294 -18.01 -3.41 1.81
C ALA A 294 -17.89 -3.92 3.25
N LYS A 295 -17.86 -3.02 4.25
CA LYS A 295 -17.71 -3.41 5.67
C LYS A 295 -18.71 -4.46 6.14
N LYS A 296 -19.93 -4.47 5.60
CA LYS A 296 -20.97 -5.44 5.97
C LYS A 296 -20.69 -6.86 5.46
N LEU A 297 -19.77 -6.99 4.52
CA LEU A 297 -19.40 -8.25 3.84
C LEU A 297 -18.00 -8.74 4.27
N ILE A 298 -17.31 -7.98 5.11
CA ILE A 298 -16.01 -8.37 5.67
C ILE A 298 -16.21 -9.42 6.75
N ASP A 299 -15.23 -10.34 6.86
CA ASP A 299 -15.19 -11.34 7.92
C ASP A 299 -15.37 -10.66 9.30
N PRO A 300 -16.36 -11.07 10.10
CA PRO A 300 -16.58 -10.50 11.42
C PRO A 300 -15.39 -10.62 12.38
N GLU A 301 -14.56 -11.65 12.23
CA GLU A 301 -13.36 -11.82 13.05
C GLU A 301 -12.28 -10.80 12.68
N LEU A 302 -12.15 -10.47 11.38
CA LEU A 302 -11.28 -9.40 10.93
C LEU A 302 -11.73 -8.03 11.47
N LEU A 303 -13.04 -7.75 11.43
CA LEU A 303 -13.59 -6.49 11.95
C LEU A 303 -13.41 -6.31 13.46
N LYS A 304 -13.37 -7.40 14.23
CA LYS A 304 -13.13 -7.40 15.68
C LYS A 304 -11.65 -7.31 16.04
N ASN A 305 -10.76 -7.54 15.09
CA ASN A 305 -9.32 -7.53 15.34
C ASN A 305 -8.82 -6.08 15.48
N GLU A 306 -8.65 -5.61 16.72
CA GLU A 306 -8.18 -4.25 17.00
C GLU A 306 -6.76 -3.96 16.49
N ALA A 307 -5.97 -4.97 16.20
CA ALA A 307 -4.68 -4.82 15.55
C ALA A 307 -4.83 -4.33 14.09
N ILE A 308 -5.94 -4.68 13.43
CA ILE A 308 -6.25 -4.31 12.04
C ILE A 308 -7.24 -3.14 12.00
N TYR A 309 -8.30 -3.19 12.82
CA TYR A 309 -9.32 -2.16 12.97
C TYR A 309 -9.17 -1.47 14.34
N PRO A 310 -8.16 -0.60 14.51
CA PRO A 310 -7.87 0.00 15.81
C PRO A 310 -9.03 0.88 16.30
N GLY A 311 -9.30 0.80 17.62
CA GLY A 311 -10.29 1.62 18.29
C GLY A 311 -9.86 3.11 18.37
N GLU A 312 -10.80 3.98 18.73
CA GLU A 312 -10.61 5.44 18.73
C GLU A 312 -9.42 5.92 19.57
N GLU A 313 -9.16 5.29 20.72
CA GLU A 313 -8.05 5.68 21.61
C GLU A 313 -6.69 5.38 20.96
N THR A 314 -6.57 4.30 20.19
CA THR A 314 -5.38 3.99 19.42
C THR A 314 -5.23 4.96 18.25
N LEU A 315 -6.31 5.24 17.52
CA LEU A 315 -6.30 6.19 16.40
C LEU A 315 -5.82 7.59 16.80
N LYS A 316 -6.11 8.06 18.01
CA LYS A 316 -5.63 9.36 18.53
C LYS A 316 -4.09 9.44 18.65
N LYS A 317 -3.40 8.31 18.76
CA LYS A 317 -1.93 8.24 18.87
C LYS A 317 -1.24 8.12 17.51
N LEU A 318 -2.01 7.97 16.44
CA LEU A 318 -1.48 7.78 15.09
C LEU A 318 -1.33 9.12 14.36
N GLU A 319 -0.32 9.19 13.52
CA GLU A 319 -0.07 10.35 12.66
C GLU A 319 0.04 9.92 11.19
N PHE A 320 -0.40 10.79 10.29
CA PHE A 320 -0.13 10.67 8.87
C PHE A 320 1.25 11.24 8.53
N LEU A 321 1.93 10.61 7.59
CA LEU A 321 3.09 11.23 6.94
C LEU A 321 2.61 12.43 6.10
N LYS A 322 3.48 13.44 6.03
CA LYS A 322 3.26 14.63 5.20
C LYS A 322 4.31 14.71 4.11
N ASP A 323 3.97 15.32 2.98
CA ASP A 323 4.97 15.76 2.03
C ASP A 323 5.90 16.79 2.72
N LEU A 324 7.18 16.49 2.76
CA LEU A 324 8.20 17.37 3.35
C LEU A 324 8.78 18.37 2.34
N GLY A 325 8.37 18.29 1.09
CA GLY A 325 8.83 19.17 0.04
C GLY A 325 10.36 19.17 -0.06
N ARG A 326 11.00 20.34 0.12
CA ARG A 326 12.46 20.48 0.03
C ARG A 326 13.22 19.76 1.15
N ASP A 327 12.57 19.56 2.29
CA ASP A 327 13.19 18.92 3.46
C ASP A 327 13.29 17.40 3.32
N THR A 328 12.67 16.80 2.30
CA THR A 328 12.87 15.39 1.92
C THR A 328 14.36 15.07 1.76
N LYS A 329 15.18 16.01 1.30
CA LYS A 329 16.64 15.86 1.20
C LYS A 329 17.32 15.51 2.53
N LEU A 330 16.79 15.97 3.65
CA LEU A 330 17.31 15.63 4.98
C LEU A 330 17.15 14.14 5.28
N TYR A 331 16.01 13.59 4.90
CA TYR A 331 15.71 12.17 5.04
C TYR A 331 16.54 11.31 4.07
N ASP A 332 16.72 11.72 2.82
CA ASP A 332 17.57 11.02 1.84
C ASP A 332 19.03 10.93 2.33
N GLN A 333 19.58 12.03 2.85
CA GLN A 333 20.94 12.07 3.41
C GLN A 333 21.05 11.18 4.66
N LEU A 334 20.04 11.23 5.54
CA LEU A 334 19.98 10.41 6.73
C LEU A 334 19.91 8.92 6.34
N TRP A 335 19.04 8.56 5.40
CA TRP A 335 18.85 7.19 4.93
C TRP A 335 20.13 6.62 4.30
N THR A 336 20.74 7.39 3.42
CA THR A 336 22.04 7.03 2.81
C THR A 336 23.10 6.79 3.90
N SER A 337 23.18 7.66 4.90
CA SER A 337 24.10 7.51 6.03
C SER A 337 23.84 6.25 6.88
N ILE A 338 22.58 5.87 7.07
CA ILE A 338 22.20 4.63 7.79
C ILE A 338 22.58 3.40 6.95
N LYS A 339 22.28 3.43 5.65
CA LYS A 339 22.54 2.28 4.77
C LYS A 339 24.04 2.01 4.57
N SER A 340 24.88 3.06 4.53
CA SER A 340 26.32 2.96 4.27
C SER A 340 27.16 2.57 5.47
N ARG A 341 26.66 2.66 6.70
CA ARG A 341 27.34 2.29 7.95
C ARG A 341 26.89 0.93 8.44
#